data_21fb309c7268b69f0d16762d8e919eba
#
_entry.id   21fb309c7268b69f0d16762d8e919eba
#
_cell.length_a   1.000
_cell.length_b   1.000
_cell.length_c   1.000
_cell.angle_alpha   90.00
_cell.angle_beta   90.00
_cell.angle_gamma   90.00
#
_symmetry.space_group_name_H-M   'P 1'
#
loop_
_entity.id
_entity.type
_entity.pdbx_description
1 polymer ?
#
loop_
_entity_poly.entity_id
_entity_poly.type
_entity_poly.pdbx_seq_one_letter_code
_entity_poly.pdbx_strand_id
1 'polypeptide(L)'
;MARRIATTRTTRLACCAALVSAAIAAGPAFAQNAPPAATPLSKACQPGASADADQSPLPNVAAALAQRKALRILAFGAAPGRIDARGGYTALIETMLAHALKGVDVVMINRGVSGELAAGAASRMKNEVALEEPDLVLWQVGTNDALADVPAGEFAATVKDQIDWLKAHKVDVVLVGLQFAKEMLRDAHYVEIRETLRMLAAQENVIVIRFFEAMQIINQAQPSGPEPVAEEFSRDEAGYNCLAQYVARAITLGVFAKSMPKRPLP
;
A
#
# COMPACT_ATOMS: atom_id res chain seq x y z
N MET A 1 52.83 -35.76 86.54
CA MET A 1 51.97 -34.55 86.49
C MET A 1 52.80 -33.47 85.80
N ALA A 2 52.59 -33.19 84.59
CA ALA A 2 53.28 -32.13 83.82
C ALA A 2 52.32 -31.46 82.84
N ARG A 3 52.07 -30.21 83.09
CA ARG A 3 51.32 -29.33 82.22
C ARG A 3 52.20 -28.89 81.06
N ARG A 4 51.70 -29.09 79.82
CA ARG A 4 52.31 -28.48 78.62
C ARG A 4 51.43 -27.31 78.15
N ILE A 5 52.09 -26.17 78.07
CA ILE A 5 51.54 -24.92 77.60
C ILE A 5 51.60 -24.92 76.05
N ALA A 6 50.51 -24.77 75.38
CA ALA A 6 50.46 -24.66 73.92
C ALA A 6 50.45 -23.17 73.48
N THR A 7 51.45 -22.81 72.72
CA THR A 7 51.63 -21.50 72.10
C THR A 7 50.79 -21.39 70.81
N THR A 8 49.87 -20.47 70.79
CA THR A 8 49.05 -20.14 69.59
C THR A 8 49.86 -19.21 68.67
N ARG A 9 50.16 -19.68 67.46
CA ARG A 9 50.63 -18.84 66.35
C ARG A 9 49.49 -18.26 65.63
N THR A 10 49.33 -16.93 65.65
CA THR A 10 48.38 -16.15 64.82
C THR A 10 48.90 -16.00 63.41
N THR A 11 48.29 -16.68 62.46
CA THR A 11 48.54 -16.53 61.02
C THR A 11 47.69 -15.41 60.51
N ARG A 12 48.33 -14.35 60.01
CA ARG A 12 47.64 -13.26 59.31
C ARG A 12 47.32 -13.73 57.90
N LEU A 13 46.01 -13.87 57.57
CA LEU A 13 45.54 -14.03 56.19
C LEU A 13 45.56 -12.66 55.50
N ALA A 14 46.36 -12.55 54.45
CA ALA A 14 46.32 -11.44 53.53
C ALA A 14 45.12 -11.65 52.55
N CYS A 15 44.12 -10.76 52.61
CA CYS A 15 43.02 -10.73 51.68
C CYS A 15 43.51 -10.08 50.35
N CYS A 16 43.77 -10.88 49.33
CA CYS A 16 43.94 -10.41 47.97
C CYS A 16 42.53 -10.20 47.38
N ALA A 17 42.07 -8.93 47.32
CA ALA A 17 40.87 -8.56 46.56
C ALA A 17 41.18 -8.61 45.07
N ALA A 18 40.72 -9.65 44.35
CA ALA A 18 40.74 -9.73 42.93
C ALA A 18 39.60 -8.88 42.36
N LEU A 19 39.94 -7.73 41.76
CA LEU A 19 39.04 -6.92 40.96
C LEU A 19 38.74 -7.66 39.65
N VAL A 20 37.59 -8.30 39.58
CA VAL A 20 37.04 -8.83 38.32
C VAL A 20 36.49 -7.67 37.53
N SER A 21 37.26 -7.16 36.55
CA SER A 21 36.80 -6.22 35.56
C SER A 21 35.86 -6.95 34.60
N ALA A 22 34.52 -6.75 34.77
CA ALA A 22 33.56 -7.22 33.80
C ALA A 22 33.63 -6.33 32.54
N ALA A 23 34.30 -6.84 31.51
CA ALA A 23 34.24 -6.27 30.19
C ALA A 23 32.82 -6.48 29.64
N ILE A 24 32.00 -5.43 29.64
CA ILE A 24 30.71 -5.40 28.94
C ILE A 24 31.07 -5.44 27.44
N ALA A 25 30.99 -6.61 26.83
CA ALA A 25 31.02 -6.75 25.38
C ALA A 25 29.77 -6.04 24.83
N ALA A 26 29.98 -4.86 24.27
CA ALA A 26 28.97 -4.21 23.43
C ALA A 26 28.70 -5.13 22.25
N GLY A 27 27.58 -5.86 22.30
CA GLY A 27 27.08 -6.62 21.15
C GLY A 27 26.90 -5.70 19.95
N PRO A 28 27.03 -6.22 18.71
CA PRO A 28 26.80 -5.41 17.53
C PRO A 28 25.41 -4.80 17.65
N ALA A 29 25.33 -3.48 17.68
CA ALA A 29 24.08 -2.75 17.54
C ALA A 29 23.47 -3.21 16.20
N PHE A 30 22.37 -3.96 16.26
CA PHE A 30 21.56 -4.20 15.09
C PHE A 30 21.20 -2.82 14.54
N ALA A 31 21.80 -2.47 13.40
CA ALA A 31 21.39 -1.29 12.66
C ALA A 31 19.89 -1.46 12.43
N GLN A 32 19.08 -0.69 13.16
CA GLN A 32 17.66 -0.59 12.92
C GLN A 32 17.57 -0.03 11.50
N ASN A 33 17.23 -0.91 10.55
CA ASN A 33 16.96 -0.50 9.19
C ASN A 33 15.85 0.55 9.29
N ALA A 34 16.21 1.81 9.07
CA ALA A 34 15.22 2.86 8.95
C ALA A 34 14.22 2.40 7.89
N PRO A 35 12.91 2.59 8.11
CA PRO A 35 11.92 2.22 7.12
C PRO A 35 12.31 2.87 5.79
N PRO A 36 12.22 2.16 4.66
CA PRO A 36 12.52 2.77 3.38
C PRO A 36 11.67 4.03 3.22
N ALA A 37 12.30 5.08 2.72
CA ALA A 37 11.60 6.33 2.49
C ALA A 37 10.45 6.08 1.52
N ALA A 38 9.27 6.63 1.83
CA ALA A 38 8.12 6.54 0.93
C ALA A 38 8.52 6.96 -0.48
N THR A 39 8.00 6.28 -1.51
CA THR A 39 8.25 6.61 -2.91
C THR A 39 8.01 8.11 -3.14
N PRO A 40 9.01 8.89 -3.60
CA PRO A 40 8.86 10.32 -3.79
C PRO A 40 7.89 10.62 -4.94
N LEU A 41 7.08 11.66 -4.78
CA LEU A 41 6.22 12.16 -5.84
C LEU A 41 6.96 13.17 -6.72
N SER A 42 6.79 13.08 -8.03
CA SER A 42 7.25 14.11 -8.96
C SER A 42 6.52 15.44 -8.71
N LYS A 43 7.11 16.56 -9.13
CA LYS A 43 6.49 17.88 -8.96
C LYS A 43 5.09 17.96 -9.58
N ALA A 44 4.89 17.31 -10.73
CA ALA A 44 3.60 17.28 -11.40
C ALA A 44 2.52 16.55 -10.58
N CYS A 45 2.89 15.56 -9.78
CA CYS A 45 1.97 14.74 -9.00
C CYS A 45 1.78 15.25 -7.55
N GLN A 46 2.64 16.17 -7.08
CA GLN A 46 2.54 16.72 -5.72
C GLN A 46 1.19 17.41 -5.41
N PRO A 47 0.58 18.19 -6.32
CA PRO A 47 -0.71 18.82 -6.03
C PRO A 47 -1.81 17.82 -5.66
N GLY A 48 -1.83 16.63 -6.27
CA GLY A 48 -2.80 15.58 -5.98
C GLY A 48 -2.51 14.77 -4.71
N ALA A 49 -1.37 15.00 -4.06
CA ALA A 49 -0.95 14.22 -2.89
C ALA A 49 -1.89 14.37 -1.67
N SER A 50 -2.66 15.46 -1.58
CA SER A 50 -3.68 15.64 -0.55
C SER A 50 -4.88 14.67 -0.70
N ALA A 51 -5.08 14.15 -1.90
CA ALA A 51 -6.02 13.07 -2.18
C ALA A 51 -5.37 11.68 -2.03
N ASP A 52 -4.09 11.65 -1.66
CA ASP A 52 -3.32 10.43 -1.45
C ASP A 52 -3.82 9.68 -0.21
N ALA A 53 -3.72 8.39 -0.31
CA ALA A 53 -4.34 7.35 0.47
C ALA A 53 -4.38 7.52 2.00
N ASP A 54 -5.43 6.97 2.59
CA ASP A 54 -5.40 6.55 3.98
C ASP A 54 -4.29 5.52 4.18
N GLN A 55 -3.50 5.69 5.25
CA GLN A 55 -2.37 4.81 5.56
C GLN A 55 -2.84 3.56 6.32
N SER A 56 -3.65 2.74 5.68
CA SER A 56 -4.03 1.45 6.25
C SER A 56 -2.88 0.45 6.15
N PRO A 57 -2.71 -0.43 7.16
CA PRO A 57 -1.62 -1.40 7.13
C PRO A 57 -1.83 -2.49 6.07
N LEU A 58 -0.72 -2.97 5.51
CA LEU A 58 -0.66 -4.10 4.58
C LEU A 58 0.10 -5.27 5.23
N PRO A 59 -0.52 -6.01 6.16
CA PRO A 59 0.17 -7.01 6.96
C PRO A 59 0.64 -8.22 6.15
N ASN A 60 -0.09 -8.63 5.11
CA ASN A 60 0.28 -9.77 4.27
C ASN A 60 1.45 -9.42 3.36
N VAL A 61 1.44 -8.22 2.78
CA VAL A 61 2.60 -7.68 2.04
C VAL A 61 3.81 -7.60 2.95
N ALA A 62 3.68 -7.05 4.16
CA ALA A 62 4.79 -6.96 5.11
C ALA A 62 5.35 -8.35 5.48
N ALA A 63 4.48 -9.35 5.66
CA ALA A 63 4.88 -10.73 5.93
C ALA A 63 5.61 -11.36 4.72
N ALA A 64 5.12 -11.15 3.51
CA ALA A 64 5.75 -11.62 2.28
C ALA A 64 7.17 -11.06 2.11
N LEU A 65 7.34 -9.76 2.32
CA LEU A 65 8.64 -9.09 2.24
C LEU A 65 9.62 -9.64 3.28
N ALA A 66 9.16 -9.89 4.51
CA ALA A 66 9.99 -10.41 5.58
C ALA A 66 10.43 -11.86 5.34
N GLN A 67 9.54 -12.69 4.80
CA GLN A 67 9.75 -14.14 4.65
C GLN A 67 10.39 -14.53 3.33
N ARG A 68 9.92 -13.97 2.22
CA ARG A 68 10.27 -14.41 0.85
C ARG A 68 11.09 -13.42 0.07
N LYS A 69 11.14 -12.16 0.50
CA LYS A 69 11.70 -11.05 -0.29
C LYS A 69 11.12 -10.97 -1.70
N ALA A 70 9.84 -11.32 -1.84
CA ALA A 70 9.07 -11.27 -3.06
C ALA A 70 7.72 -10.61 -2.77
N LEU A 71 7.16 -9.92 -3.75
CA LEU A 71 5.87 -9.27 -3.70
C LEU A 71 5.12 -9.54 -5.00
N ARG A 72 4.02 -10.27 -4.92
CA ARG A 72 3.14 -10.56 -6.05
C ARG A 72 1.88 -9.71 -5.94
N ILE A 73 1.63 -8.90 -6.95
CA ILE A 73 0.47 -7.99 -7.00
C ILE A 73 -0.40 -8.37 -8.20
N LEU A 74 -1.67 -8.60 -7.93
CA LEU A 74 -2.67 -8.92 -8.94
C LEU A 74 -3.55 -7.69 -9.17
N ALA A 75 -3.50 -7.10 -10.37
CA ALA A 75 -4.25 -5.90 -10.73
C ALA A 75 -5.55 -6.23 -11.45
N PHE A 76 -6.66 -5.66 -10.95
CA PHE A 76 -8.01 -5.74 -11.53
C PHE A 76 -8.56 -4.37 -11.87
N GLY A 77 -9.60 -4.35 -12.71
CA GLY A 77 -10.37 -3.17 -13.08
C GLY A 77 -10.05 -2.65 -14.46
N ALA A 78 -10.56 -1.47 -14.78
CA ALA A 78 -10.39 -0.88 -16.09
C ALA A 78 -8.90 -0.71 -16.41
N ALA A 79 -8.38 -1.58 -17.26
CA ALA A 79 -7.08 -1.33 -17.87
C ALA A 79 -7.24 -0.10 -18.76
N PRO A 80 -6.52 0.99 -18.52
CA PRO A 80 -6.47 2.06 -19.49
C PRO A 80 -5.81 1.49 -20.75
N GLY A 81 -6.60 1.33 -21.77
CA GLY A 81 -6.26 0.59 -22.98
C GLY A 81 -5.19 1.21 -23.86
N ARG A 82 -4.37 2.15 -23.40
CA ARG A 82 -3.45 2.88 -24.25
C ARG A 82 -2.18 3.38 -23.59
N ILE A 83 -1.64 2.71 -22.62
CA ILE A 83 -0.24 2.96 -22.36
C ILE A 83 0.53 1.87 -23.05
N ASP A 84 0.97 2.21 -24.24
CA ASP A 84 1.88 1.57 -25.18
C ASP A 84 2.35 0.12 -24.90
N ALA A 85 3.11 -0.45 -25.82
CA ALA A 85 3.69 -1.79 -25.79
C ALA A 85 4.58 -2.12 -24.57
N ARG A 86 4.62 -1.30 -23.52
CA ARG A 86 5.47 -1.47 -22.33
C ARG A 86 4.72 -1.84 -21.05
N GLY A 87 3.44 -2.23 -21.11
CA GLY A 87 2.73 -2.80 -19.98
C GLY A 87 1.90 -1.83 -19.12
N GLY A 88 1.71 -0.58 -19.54
CA GLY A 88 0.82 0.36 -18.89
C GLY A 88 1.28 0.85 -17.50
N TYR A 89 0.35 1.47 -16.75
CA TYR A 89 0.67 2.02 -15.43
C TYR A 89 1.08 0.94 -14.40
N THR A 90 0.66 -0.29 -14.61
CA THR A 90 1.05 -1.42 -13.75
C THR A 90 2.55 -1.73 -13.84
N ALA A 91 3.14 -1.65 -15.04
CA ALA A 91 4.60 -1.79 -15.21
C ALA A 91 5.39 -0.63 -14.57
N LEU A 92 4.80 0.58 -14.55
CA LEU A 92 5.38 1.71 -13.82
C LEU A 92 5.36 1.45 -12.31
N ILE A 93 4.25 0.93 -11.76
CA ILE A 93 4.16 0.56 -10.34
C ILE A 93 5.22 -0.48 -9.99
N GLU A 94 5.34 -1.54 -10.80
CA GLU A 94 6.35 -2.59 -10.61
C GLU A 94 7.75 -2.01 -10.53
N THR A 95 8.11 -1.17 -11.52
CA THR A 95 9.41 -0.50 -11.56
C THR A 95 9.65 0.38 -10.32
N MET A 96 8.65 1.16 -9.91
CA MET A 96 8.76 2.06 -8.74
C MET A 96 8.90 1.26 -7.44
N LEU A 97 8.14 0.19 -7.29
CA LEU A 97 8.22 -0.68 -6.12
C LEU A 97 9.55 -1.43 -6.07
N ALA A 98 10.05 -1.95 -7.19
CA ALA A 98 11.37 -2.60 -7.26
C ALA A 98 12.50 -1.64 -6.87
N HIS A 99 12.38 -0.35 -7.23
CA HIS A 99 13.33 0.67 -6.79
C HIS A 99 13.22 1.02 -5.30
N ALA A 100 12.00 1.07 -4.77
CA ALA A 100 11.74 1.42 -3.37
C ALA A 100 12.06 0.27 -2.41
N LEU A 101 11.78 -0.98 -2.82
CA LEU A 101 11.93 -2.20 -2.04
C LEU A 101 13.18 -2.98 -2.51
N LYS A 102 14.36 -2.41 -2.28
CA LYS A 102 15.62 -2.99 -2.76
C LYS A 102 15.82 -4.43 -2.29
N GLY A 103 16.12 -5.32 -3.23
CA GLY A 103 16.36 -6.73 -2.97
C GLY A 103 15.06 -7.56 -2.82
N VAL A 104 13.93 -6.97 -3.20
CA VAL A 104 12.64 -7.64 -3.31
C VAL A 104 12.34 -7.90 -4.78
N ASP A 105 11.92 -9.11 -5.10
CA ASP A 105 11.38 -9.46 -6.41
C ASP A 105 9.91 -9.01 -6.48
N VAL A 106 9.62 -8.01 -7.30
CA VAL A 106 8.26 -7.45 -7.45
C VAL A 106 7.69 -7.93 -8.78
N VAL A 107 6.52 -8.55 -8.74
CA VAL A 107 5.81 -9.06 -9.92
C VAL A 107 4.40 -8.49 -9.94
N MET A 108 4.08 -7.75 -11.00
CA MET A 108 2.74 -7.24 -11.29
C MET A 108 2.05 -8.09 -12.36
N ILE A 109 0.91 -8.66 -12.00
CA ILE A 109 0.08 -9.47 -12.90
C ILE A 109 -1.18 -8.69 -13.22
N ASN A 110 -1.31 -8.22 -14.46
CA ASN A 110 -2.47 -7.45 -14.88
C ASN A 110 -3.58 -8.38 -15.41
N ARG A 111 -4.74 -8.34 -14.75
CA ARG A 111 -5.99 -9.04 -15.10
C ARG A 111 -7.15 -8.07 -15.32
N GLY A 112 -6.84 -6.80 -15.63
CA GLY A 112 -7.85 -5.79 -15.94
C GLY A 112 -8.64 -6.13 -17.20
N VAL A 113 -9.94 -5.83 -17.17
CA VAL A 113 -10.86 -5.94 -18.31
C VAL A 113 -11.57 -4.60 -18.48
N SER A 114 -11.46 -4.02 -19.68
CA SER A 114 -12.10 -2.74 -19.98
C SER A 114 -13.63 -2.86 -19.90
N GLY A 115 -14.28 -1.89 -19.27
CA GLY A 115 -15.74 -1.87 -19.13
C GLY A 115 -16.29 -2.82 -18.04
N GLU A 116 -15.43 -3.54 -17.32
CA GLU A 116 -15.88 -4.50 -16.31
C GLU A 116 -16.48 -3.80 -15.09
N LEU A 117 -17.62 -4.31 -14.62
CA LEU A 117 -18.27 -3.90 -13.38
C LEU A 117 -17.63 -4.60 -12.17
N ALA A 118 -17.85 -4.05 -10.98
CA ALA A 118 -17.38 -4.65 -9.73
C ALA A 118 -17.80 -6.12 -9.58
N ALA A 119 -19.04 -6.45 -9.90
CA ALA A 119 -19.57 -7.82 -9.83
C ALA A 119 -18.85 -8.80 -10.76
N GLY A 120 -18.53 -8.38 -11.99
CA GLY A 120 -17.76 -9.18 -12.94
C GLY A 120 -16.35 -9.46 -12.46
N ALA A 121 -15.64 -8.41 -12.01
CA ALA A 121 -14.31 -8.52 -11.43
C ALA A 121 -14.30 -9.43 -10.20
N ALA A 122 -15.22 -9.25 -9.25
CA ALA A 122 -15.34 -10.05 -8.04
C ALA A 122 -15.57 -11.55 -8.34
N SER A 123 -16.42 -11.84 -9.35
CA SER A 123 -16.73 -13.21 -9.76
C SER A 123 -15.48 -13.99 -10.20
N ARG A 124 -14.62 -13.40 -11.02
CA ARG A 124 -13.42 -14.07 -11.51
C ARG A 124 -12.19 -13.93 -10.61
N MET A 125 -12.17 -12.92 -9.73
CA MET A 125 -11.03 -12.62 -8.85
C MET A 125 -10.65 -13.80 -7.96
N LYS A 126 -11.63 -14.57 -7.50
CA LYS A 126 -11.40 -15.76 -6.65
C LYS A 126 -10.56 -16.82 -7.36
N ASN A 127 -10.84 -17.07 -8.63
CA ASN A 127 -10.07 -18.02 -9.43
C ASN A 127 -8.66 -17.49 -9.73
N GLU A 128 -8.53 -16.23 -10.08
CA GLU A 128 -7.24 -15.61 -10.36
C GLU A 128 -6.35 -15.55 -9.11
N VAL A 129 -6.92 -15.26 -7.94
CA VAL A 129 -6.19 -15.29 -6.66
C VAL A 129 -5.71 -16.71 -6.34
N ALA A 130 -6.54 -17.73 -6.60
CA ALA A 130 -6.15 -19.13 -6.38
C ALA A 130 -5.04 -19.59 -7.34
N LEU A 131 -4.99 -19.05 -8.57
CA LEU A 131 -3.97 -19.40 -9.57
C LEU A 131 -2.65 -18.67 -9.33
N GLU A 132 -2.73 -17.38 -8.99
CA GLU A 132 -1.57 -16.50 -8.94
C GLU A 132 -0.99 -16.34 -7.53
N GLU A 133 -1.72 -16.74 -6.49
CA GLU A 133 -1.32 -16.65 -5.08
C GLU A 133 -0.71 -15.27 -4.72
N PRO A 134 -1.43 -14.15 -4.98
CA PRO A 134 -0.91 -12.81 -4.75
C PRO A 134 -0.85 -12.48 -3.26
N ASP A 135 0.05 -11.56 -2.91
CA ASP A 135 0.10 -10.92 -1.60
C ASP A 135 -0.83 -9.73 -1.49
N LEU A 136 -1.10 -9.10 -2.64
CA LEU A 136 -1.89 -7.88 -2.77
C LEU A 136 -2.75 -7.93 -4.02
N VAL A 137 -4.00 -7.51 -3.89
CA VAL A 137 -4.87 -7.15 -5.02
C VAL A 137 -4.94 -5.63 -5.12
N LEU A 138 -4.58 -5.10 -6.28
CA LEU A 138 -4.82 -3.72 -6.68
C LEU A 138 -6.09 -3.68 -7.51
N TRP A 139 -7.16 -3.06 -7.00
CA TRP A 139 -8.46 -3.09 -7.66
C TRP A 139 -8.96 -1.68 -7.99
N GLN A 140 -8.94 -1.31 -9.28
CA GLN A 140 -9.57 -0.10 -9.78
C GLN A 140 -11.06 -0.38 -10.03
N VAL A 141 -11.95 0.32 -9.32
CA VAL A 141 -13.37 -0.03 -9.26
C VAL A 141 -14.26 1.20 -9.15
N GLY A 142 -15.48 1.09 -9.61
CA GLY A 142 -16.56 2.07 -9.45
C GLY A 142 -16.85 2.95 -10.67
N THR A 143 -15.89 3.16 -11.58
CA THR A 143 -16.12 3.98 -12.78
C THR A 143 -17.21 3.39 -13.68
N ASN A 144 -17.08 2.11 -14.03
CA ASN A 144 -18.05 1.45 -14.90
C ASN A 144 -19.38 1.20 -14.19
N ASP A 145 -19.34 0.95 -12.89
CA ASP A 145 -20.53 0.79 -12.07
C ASP A 145 -21.37 2.09 -12.05
N ALA A 146 -20.70 3.23 -11.87
CA ALA A 146 -21.36 4.53 -11.92
C ALA A 146 -21.95 4.83 -13.31
N LEU A 147 -21.21 4.53 -14.39
CA LEU A 147 -21.66 4.74 -15.77
C LEU A 147 -22.77 3.77 -16.21
N ALA A 148 -22.91 2.64 -15.54
CA ALA A 148 -23.94 1.64 -15.78
C ALA A 148 -25.14 1.76 -14.81
N ASP A 149 -25.20 2.84 -14.04
CA ASP A 149 -26.25 3.10 -13.04
C ASP A 149 -26.43 1.95 -12.03
N VAL A 150 -25.37 1.25 -11.66
CA VAL A 150 -25.41 0.22 -10.61
C VAL A 150 -25.80 0.87 -9.29
N PRO A 151 -26.84 0.41 -8.59
CA PRO A 151 -27.24 0.99 -7.31
C PRO A 151 -26.08 0.99 -6.29
N ALA A 152 -25.86 2.12 -5.61
CA ALA A 152 -24.73 2.29 -4.69
C ALA A 152 -24.70 1.23 -3.57
N GLY A 153 -25.87 0.78 -3.09
CA GLY A 153 -25.97 -0.31 -2.11
C GLY A 153 -25.51 -1.66 -2.66
N GLU A 154 -25.83 -1.99 -3.90
CA GLU A 154 -25.39 -3.21 -4.58
C GLU A 154 -23.86 -3.17 -4.84
N PHE A 155 -23.37 -2.04 -5.33
CA PHE A 155 -21.94 -1.80 -5.49
C PHE A 155 -21.18 -1.98 -4.17
N ALA A 156 -21.67 -1.33 -3.08
CA ALA A 156 -21.06 -1.43 -1.77
C ALA A 156 -21.02 -2.87 -1.25
N ALA A 157 -22.12 -3.61 -1.36
CA ALA A 157 -22.19 -5.01 -0.94
C ALA A 157 -21.18 -5.88 -1.71
N THR A 158 -21.13 -5.74 -3.04
CA THR A 158 -20.20 -6.48 -3.90
C THR A 158 -18.74 -6.23 -3.53
N VAL A 159 -18.36 -4.94 -3.37
CA VAL A 159 -16.97 -4.58 -3.05
C VAL A 159 -16.62 -5.04 -1.64
N LYS A 160 -17.54 -4.87 -0.68
CA LYS A 160 -17.33 -5.33 0.70
C LYS A 160 -17.12 -6.84 0.79
N ASP A 161 -18.00 -7.61 0.19
CA ASP A 161 -17.92 -9.07 0.21
C ASP A 161 -16.58 -9.56 -0.39
N GLN A 162 -16.11 -8.89 -1.43
CA GLN A 162 -14.82 -9.23 -2.04
C GLN A 162 -13.63 -8.83 -1.15
N ILE A 163 -13.69 -7.67 -0.48
CA ILE A 163 -12.65 -7.28 0.50
C ILE A 163 -12.59 -8.29 1.64
N ASP A 164 -13.73 -8.68 2.19
CA ASP A 164 -13.80 -9.65 3.28
C ASP A 164 -13.24 -11.01 2.86
N TRP A 165 -13.57 -11.45 1.64
CA TRP A 165 -13.04 -12.68 1.09
C TRP A 165 -11.52 -12.63 0.92
N LEU A 166 -10.96 -11.55 0.38
CA LEU A 166 -9.51 -11.36 0.22
C LEU A 166 -8.79 -11.39 1.57
N LYS A 167 -9.30 -10.67 2.56
CA LYS A 167 -8.74 -10.65 3.93
C LYS A 167 -8.76 -12.05 4.57
N ALA A 168 -9.86 -12.80 4.40
CA ALA A 168 -9.97 -14.17 4.89
C ALA A 168 -8.94 -15.12 4.24
N HIS A 169 -8.52 -14.82 3.00
CA HIS A 169 -7.49 -15.58 2.28
C HIS A 169 -6.08 -14.99 2.41
N LYS A 170 -5.88 -14.06 3.36
CA LYS A 170 -4.58 -13.42 3.63
C LYS A 170 -4.00 -12.66 2.44
N VAL A 171 -4.86 -12.01 1.67
CA VAL A 171 -4.49 -11.13 0.57
C VAL A 171 -4.86 -9.71 0.97
N ASP A 172 -3.88 -8.80 0.95
CA ASP A 172 -4.16 -7.39 1.17
C ASP A 172 -4.86 -6.78 -0.05
N VAL A 173 -5.53 -5.66 0.15
CA VAL A 173 -6.21 -4.96 -0.94
C VAL A 173 -5.91 -3.46 -0.91
N VAL A 174 -5.63 -2.92 -2.08
CA VAL A 174 -5.58 -1.48 -2.35
C VAL A 174 -6.63 -1.17 -3.42
N LEU A 175 -7.56 -0.30 -3.09
CA LEU A 175 -8.56 0.17 -4.02
C LEU A 175 -8.04 1.39 -4.77
N VAL A 176 -8.34 1.47 -6.05
CA VAL A 176 -8.19 2.68 -6.86
C VAL A 176 -9.59 3.16 -7.20
N GLY A 177 -9.91 4.38 -6.80
CA GLY A 177 -11.21 4.99 -7.03
C GLY A 177 -11.46 5.35 -8.50
N LEU A 178 -12.58 6.00 -8.71
CA LEU A 178 -13.10 6.32 -10.03
C LEU A 178 -12.16 7.22 -10.83
N GLN A 179 -12.23 7.12 -12.14
CA GLN A 179 -11.49 7.98 -13.07
C GLN A 179 -12.04 9.41 -13.05
N PHE A 180 -11.18 10.38 -13.30
CA PHE A 180 -11.62 11.75 -13.46
C PHE A 180 -12.16 11.98 -14.87
N ALA A 181 -13.40 12.43 -14.94
CA ALA A 181 -13.99 12.98 -16.14
C ALA A 181 -14.70 14.29 -15.74
N LYS A 182 -14.43 15.36 -16.49
CA LYS A 182 -14.95 16.70 -16.16
C LYS A 182 -16.48 16.74 -16.20
N GLU A 183 -17.07 15.98 -17.08
CA GLU A 183 -18.50 15.81 -17.26
C GLU A 183 -19.15 15.17 -16.03
N MET A 184 -18.44 14.31 -15.34
CA MET A 184 -18.91 13.56 -14.15
C MET A 184 -18.79 14.36 -12.85
N LEU A 185 -18.24 15.56 -12.87
CA LEU A 185 -18.07 16.39 -11.66
C LEU A 185 -19.38 16.67 -10.93
N ARG A 186 -20.50 16.76 -11.65
CA ARG A 186 -21.84 17.09 -11.14
C ARG A 186 -22.85 15.95 -11.31
N ASP A 187 -22.41 14.82 -11.83
CA ASP A 187 -23.26 13.65 -11.92
C ASP A 187 -23.51 13.09 -10.51
N ALA A 188 -24.79 13.08 -10.10
CA ALA A 188 -25.14 12.73 -8.73
C ALA A 188 -24.81 11.27 -8.40
N HIS A 189 -25.04 10.36 -9.36
CA HIS A 189 -24.76 8.94 -9.16
C HIS A 189 -23.26 8.65 -9.15
N TYR A 190 -22.49 9.29 -10.02
CA TYR A 190 -21.02 9.19 -10.01
C TYR A 190 -20.42 9.68 -8.68
N VAL A 191 -20.96 10.78 -8.14
CA VAL A 191 -20.58 11.29 -6.81
C VAL A 191 -20.96 10.28 -5.72
N GLU A 192 -22.17 9.70 -5.77
CA GLU A 192 -22.65 8.73 -4.81
C GLU A 192 -21.75 7.47 -4.76
N ILE A 193 -21.44 6.87 -5.92
CA ILE A 193 -20.53 5.70 -5.99
C ILE A 193 -19.14 6.04 -5.44
N ARG A 194 -18.62 7.22 -5.77
CA ARG A 194 -17.31 7.67 -5.27
C ARG A 194 -17.28 7.80 -3.76
N GLU A 195 -18.28 8.44 -3.16
CA GLU A 195 -18.39 8.58 -1.71
C GLU A 195 -18.63 7.23 -1.02
N THR A 196 -19.43 6.37 -1.61
CA THR A 196 -19.69 5.01 -1.15
C THR A 196 -18.38 4.22 -1.07
N LEU A 197 -17.54 4.25 -2.11
CA LEU A 197 -16.25 3.58 -2.12
C LEU A 197 -15.31 4.12 -1.02
N ARG A 198 -15.29 5.45 -0.85
CA ARG A 198 -14.47 6.10 0.18
C ARG A 198 -14.89 5.69 1.59
N MET A 199 -16.20 5.73 1.87
CA MET A 199 -16.73 5.32 3.18
C MET A 199 -16.46 3.84 3.45
N LEU A 200 -16.67 2.99 2.46
CA LEU A 200 -16.42 1.55 2.58
C LEU A 200 -14.94 1.25 2.87
N ALA A 201 -14.02 1.88 2.15
CA ALA A 201 -12.59 1.72 2.38
C ALA A 201 -12.18 2.10 3.82
N ALA A 202 -12.75 3.21 4.34
CA ALA A 202 -12.52 3.63 5.73
C ALA A 202 -13.10 2.64 6.74
N GLN A 203 -14.31 2.12 6.53
CA GLN A 203 -14.96 1.13 7.39
C GLN A 203 -14.18 -0.19 7.41
N GLU A 204 -13.71 -0.62 6.25
CA GLU A 204 -12.96 -1.85 6.09
C GLU A 204 -11.46 -1.70 6.41
N ASN A 205 -10.99 -0.51 6.71
CA ASN A 205 -9.58 -0.23 6.97
C ASN A 205 -8.69 -0.73 5.82
N VAL A 206 -9.06 -0.39 4.59
CA VAL A 206 -8.28 -0.65 3.38
C VAL A 206 -7.85 0.66 2.74
N ILE A 207 -6.72 0.63 2.04
CA ILE A 207 -6.22 1.79 1.32
C ILE A 207 -7.12 2.07 0.12
N VAL A 208 -7.53 3.32 -0.07
CA VAL A 208 -8.15 3.79 -1.31
C VAL A 208 -7.37 4.96 -1.88
N ILE A 209 -6.90 4.81 -3.12
CA ILE A 209 -6.33 5.92 -3.89
C ILE A 209 -7.49 6.73 -4.47
N ARG A 210 -7.67 7.96 -4.02
CA ARG A 210 -8.73 8.86 -4.48
C ARG A 210 -8.36 9.48 -5.83
N PHE A 211 -8.35 8.64 -6.86
CA PHE A 211 -7.81 8.99 -8.16
C PHE A 211 -8.57 10.15 -8.82
N PHE A 212 -9.91 10.20 -8.67
CA PHE A 212 -10.73 11.29 -9.19
C PHE A 212 -10.29 12.65 -8.62
N GLU A 213 -10.18 12.74 -7.29
CA GLU A 213 -9.81 13.98 -6.59
C GLU A 213 -8.37 14.40 -6.94
N ALA A 214 -7.46 13.44 -6.99
CA ALA A 214 -6.08 13.70 -7.35
C ALA A 214 -5.97 14.28 -8.77
N MET A 215 -6.68 13.70 -9.73
CA MET A 215 -6.71 14.20 -11.11
C MET A 215 -7.42 15.53 -11.23
N GLN A 216 -8.50 15.76 -10.49
CA GLN A 216 -9.18 17.05 -10.43
C GLN A 216 -8.22 18.16 -9.97
N ILE A 217 -7.45 17.93 -8.90
CA ILE A 217 -6.51 18.90 -8.36
C ILE A 217 -5.38 19.17 -9.37
N ILE A 218 -4.81 18.12 -9.97
CA ILE A 218 -3.75 18.24 -10.98
C ILE A 218 -4.25 19.03 -12.19
N ASN A 219 -5.45 18.74 -12.67
CA ASN A 219 -6.05 19.44 -13.81
C ASN A 219 -6.32 20.92 -13.50
N GLN A 220 -6.68 21.26 -12.26
CA GLN A 220 -6.85 22.65 -11.81
C GLN A 220 -5.53 23.40 -11.63
N ALA A 221 -4.46 22.71 -11.28
CA ALA A 221 -3.14 23.30 -11.05
C ALA A 221 -2.38 23.59 -12.35
N GLN A 222 -2.82 23.04 -13.49
CA GLN A 222 -2.18 23.31 -14.78
C GLN A 222 -2.74 24.62 -15.39
N PRO A 223 -1.86 25.53 -15.87
CA PRO A 223 -2.34 26.74 -16.54
C PRO A 223 -3.11 26.37 -17.82
N SER A 224 -4.25 27.01 -18.01
CA SER A 224 -5.07 26.88 -19.22
C SER A 224 -4.30 27.53 -20.39
N GLY A 225 -3.58 26.76 -21.18
CA GLY A 225 -2.90 27.20 -22.40
C GLY A 225 -3.65 26.73 -23.65
N PRO A 226 -3.46 27.38 -24.82
CA PRO A 226 -4.22 27.09 -26.03
C PRO A 226 -3.54 26.01 -26.90
N GLU A 227 -3.32 24.81 -26.37
CA GLU A 227 -2.79 23.71 -27.20
C GLU A 227 -3.74 22.51 -27.20
N PRO A 228 -4.35 22.15 -28.38
CA PRO A 228 -5.60 21.40 -28.32
C PRO A 228 -5.56 19.89 -28.55
N VAL A 229 -4.50 19.20 -28.85
CA VAL A 229 -4.59 17.76 -29.19
C VAL A 229 -3.48 16.89 -28.61
N ALA A 230 -2.29 17.41 -28.46
CA ALA A 230 -1.19 16.71 -27.81
C ALA A 230 -1.39 16.66 -26.28
N GLU A 231 -2.19 17.60 -25.75
CA GLU A 231 -2.45 17.75 -24.31
C GLU A 231 -3.43 16.71 -23.73
N GLU A 232 -4.43 16.26 -24.49
CA GLU A 232 -5.40 15.29 -23.94
C GLU A 232 -4.75 13.91 -23.77
N PHE A 233 -3.90 13.52 -24.70
CA PHE A 233 -3.09 12.31 -24.62
C PHE A 233 -2.00 12.44 -23.53
N SER A 234 -1.37 13.60 -23.45
CA SER A 234 -0.36 13.95 -22.43
C SER A 234 -0.96 14.02 -21.01
N ARG A 235 -2.23 14.46 -20.87
CA ARG A 235 -2.92 14.51 -19.58
C ARG A 235 -3.28 13.12 -19.08
N ASP A 236 -3.76 12.25 -19.93
CA ASP A 236 -4.07 10.87 -19.56
C ASP A 236 -2.79 10.12 -19.18
N GLU A 237 -1.71 10.26 -19.95
CA GLU A 237 -0.43 9.66 -19.62
C GLU A 237 0.16 10.22 -18.33
N ALA A 238 0.13 11.54 -18.12
CA ALA A 238 0.55 12.17 -16.89
C ALA A 238 -0.32 11.74 -15.69
N GLY A 239 -1.63 11.59 -15.89
CA GLY A 239 -2.56 11.11 -14.89
C GLY A 239 -2.23 9.69 -14.43
N TYR A 240 -1.99 8.79 -15.35
CA TYR A 240 -1.61 7.41 -15.00
C TYR A 240 -0.20 7.29 -14.42
N ASN A 241 0.72 8.16 -14.82
CA ASN A 241 2.03 8.25 -14.18
C ASN A 241 1.88 8.70 -12.71
N CYS A 242 1.04 9.68 -12.42
CA CYS A 242 0.74 10.08 -11.05
C CYS A 242 0.02 8.96 -10.28
N LEU A 243 -0.93 8.25 -10.90
CA LEU A 243 -1.57 7.09 -10.28
C LEU A 243 -0.54 6.04 -9.87
N ALA A 244 0.40 5.70 -10.74
CA ALA A 244 1.47 4.76 -10.42
C ALA A 244 2.31 5.22 -9.22
N GLN A 245 2.64 6.51 -9.15
CA GLN A 245 3.37 7.09 -8.03
C GLN A 245 2.55 7.02 -6.72
N TYR A 246 1.26 7.34 -6.75
CA TYR A 246 0.38 7.26 -5.57
C TYR A 246 0.24 5.82 -5.08
N VAL A 247 0.01 4.87 -5.97
CA VAL A 247 -0.10 3.45 -5.62
C VAL A 247 1.21 2.93 -5.01
N ALA A 248 2.35 3.17 -5.67
CA ALA A 248 3.65 2.73 -5.16
C ALA A 248 3.97 3.35 -3.79
N ARG A 249 3.63 4.64 -3.61
CA ARG A 249 3.78 5.34 -2.33
C ARG A 249 2.87 4.76 -1.26
N ALA A 250 1.60 4.52 -1.55
CA ALA A 250 0.64 3.97 -0.61
C ALA A 250 1.04 2.57 -0.16
N ILE A 251 1.48 1.72 -1.07
CA ILE A 251 1.99 0.37 -0.74
C ILE A 251 3.22 0.48 0.17
N THR A 252 4.20 1.31 -0.16
CA THR A 252 5.41 1.46 0.67
C THR A 252 5.09 2.00 2.05
N LEU A 253 4.16 2.95 2.19
CA LEU A 253 3.71 3.47 3.48
C LEU A 253 2.92 2.41 4.27
N GLY A 254 2.00 1.70 3.62
CA GLY A 254 1.15 0.68 4.24
C GLY A 254 1.93 -0.51 4.81
N VAL A 255 3.04 -0.89 4.18
CA VAL A 255 3.94 -1.94 4.69
C VAL A 255 4.52 -1.58 6.06
N PHE A 256 4.79 -0.31 6.31
CA PHE A 256 5.37 0.18 7.57
C PHE A 256 4.34 0.80 8.52
N ALA A 257 3.08 0.90 8.10
CA ALA A 257 2.00 1.36 8.96
C ALA A 257 1.80 0.36 10.10
N LYS A 258 1.76 0.88 11.34
CA LYS A 258 1.40 0.05 12.49
C LYS A 258 -0.11 -0.17 12.45
N SER A 259 -0.55 -1.40 12.73
CA SER A 259 -1.96 -1.71 12.92
C SER A 259 -2.51 -0.81 14.04
N MET A 260 -3.24 0.23 13.68
CA MET A 260 -3.95 1.05 14.65
C MET A 260 -5.27 0.36 15.03
N PRO A 261 -5.70 0.40 16.32
CA PRO A 261 -7.03 -0.06 16.67
C PRO A 261 -8.07 0.77 15.90
N LYS A 262 -9.12 0.09 15.42
CA LYS A 262 -10.23 0.74 14.70
C LYS A 262 -10.71 1.96 15.49
N ARG A 263 -10.62 3.16 14.88
CA ARG A 263 -11.22 4.36 15.49
C ARG A 263 -12.73 4.19 15.41
N PRO A 264 -13.48 4.26 16.52
CA PRO A 264 -14.94 4.29 16.43
C PRO A 264 -15.34 5.52 15.62
N LEU A 265 -16.24 5.31 14.68
CA LEU A 265 -16.84 6.40 13.89
C LEU A 265 -17.68 7.29 14.83
N PRO A 266 -17.69 8.61 14.59
CA PRO A 266 -18.49 9.54 15.36
C PRO A 266 -20.00 9.30 15.18
#